data_07766c2d98a6ddf68a737f47caad5ec9
#
_entry.id   07766c2d98a6ddf68a737f47caad5ec9
#
_cell.length_a   1.000
_cell.length_b   1.000
_cell.length_c   1.000
_cell.angle_alpha   90.00
_cell.angle_beta   90.00
_cell.angle_gamma   90.00
#
_symmetry.space_group_name_H-M   'P 1'
#
loop_
_entity.id
_entity.type
_entity.pdbx_description
1 polymer ?
#
loop_
_entity_poly.entity_id
_entity_poly.type
_entity_poly.pdbx_seq_one_letter_code
_entity_poly.pdbx_strand_id
1 'polypeptide(L)'
;MRSIALMLALSSCVTPSSSDTPHDDPYHSTALKWHQGSIEDAFKQAKKERKLVFLYWGAKWCPPCNELKAQVFSQPRFAELMTSSVPVYLDGDSEYAQIWGELLQVSGYPTILLLTDEKKELMRISESLTYDEFAATYLDAVSGDHTGFSERLEAGISGKATPQQWRLLAYGSWYGTRNLDLHSDLMLEKRMKLIANVPTRLKVEKAILSAELLKSAAEISRDSAIVRKLRTQAVKYLDSFLDSDETIFAARTTIIYSMKPILNWAFGKNQQTIKEQSRKRWLAAAEKIRGKPELSVDTRLWGWYPEIETYEMDLPKSKASLPELQVKVRDATIAADSSATSDFERQAVISGAAHLLGRVELYDEAAELLLREAKKSVYPYYYYSSLSQLEKKRGDTNKSLVYSKKASQSATGKSTKIQWLVQDINMLISTPAADKAQQISGLLEQVYNQIFAQKDGFSGRSYRSLKRLSKMLSSYPLDSTTSKKLKGYSLRCSRLEKRAQVRCSDHFSEILK
;
A
#
# COMPACT_ATOMS: atom_id res chain seq x y z
N MET A 1 -16.87 -6.21 -33.63
CA MET A 1 -17.16 -6.90 -32.36
C MET A 1 -17.64 -5.86 -31.38
N ARG A 2 -18.85 -6.00 -30.90
CA ARG A 2 -19.62 -4.92 -30.24
C ARG A 2 -19.13 -4.68 -28.83
N SER A 3 -18.64 -3.49 -28.55
CA SER A 3 -18.41 -2.98 -27.19
C SER A 3 -19.75 -2.78 -26.51
N ILE A 4 -20.03 -3.60 -25.49
CA ILE A 4 -21.18 -3.38 -24.61
C ILE A 4 -20.77 -2.31 -23.59
N ALA A 5 -21.19 -1.08 -23.84
CA ALA A 5 -21.19 -0.03 -22.84
C ALA A 5 -22.26 -0.37 -21.79
N LEU A 6 -21.84 -0.86 -20.63
CA LEU A 6 -22.72 -1.07 -19.50
C LEU A 6 -23.02 0.30 -18.84
N MET A 7 -24.02 1.00 -19.35
CA MET A 7 -24.64 2.14 -18.65
C MET A 7 -25.37 1.59 -17.42
N LEU A 8 -24.75 1.74 -16.25
CA LEU A 8 -25.44 1.58 -14.97
C LEU A 8 -26.28 2.85 -14.73
N ALA A 9 -27.56 2.75 -15.03
CA ALA A 9 -28.57 3.68 -14.55
C ALA A 9 -28.66 3.50 -13.02
N LEU A 10 -28.00 4.36 -12.25
CA LEU A 10 -28.23 4.53 -10.83
C LEU A 10 -29.31 5.62 -10.68
N SER A 11 -30.56 5.21 -10.79
CA SER A 11 -31.72 6.03 -10.40
C SER A 11 -32.22 5.48 -9.06
N SER A 12 -31.67 6.02 -7.98
CA SER A 12 -32.34 6.15 -6.70
C SER A 12 -31.65 7.28 -5.94
N CYS A 13 -32.37 8.40 -5.80
CA CYS A 13 -31.99 9.52 -4.96
C CYS A 13 -31.90 9.05 -3.51
N VAL A 14 -30.68 8.74 -3.03
CA VAL A 14 -30.39 8.70 -1.61
C VAL A 14 -29.91 10.10 -1.26
N THR A 15 -30.79 10.92 -0.70
CA THR A 15 -30.40 12.18 -0.06
C THR A 15 -29.54 11.84 1.16
N PRO A 16 -28.29 12.32 1.25
CA PRO A 16 -27.50 12.13 2.46
C PRO A 16 -28.13 12.94 3.59
N SER A 17 -28.35 12.31 4.75
CA SER A 17 -28.73 13.04 5.96
C SER A 17 -27.55 13.95 6.37
N SER A 18 -27.87 15.15 6.79
CA SER A 18 -27.00 16.30 7.02
C SER A 18 -26.05 16.21 8.23
N SER A 19 -25.51 15.03 8.57
CA SER A 19 -24.61 14.85 9.72
C SER A 19 -23.21 14.31 9.38
N ASP A 20 -22.91 14.02 8.10
CA ASP A 20 -21.58 13.61 7.67
C ASP A 20 -20.88 14.75 6.91
N THR A 21 -20.47 15.80 7.63
CA THR A 21 -19.45 16.71 7.14
C THR A 21 -18.16 15.91 6.96
N PRO A 22 -17.44 16.05 5.82
CA PRO A 22 -16.10 15.52 5.69
C PRO A 22 -15.30 16.07 6.87
N HIS A 23 -14.82 15.19 7.73
CA HIS A 23 -13.98 15.60 8.85
C HIS A 23 -12.77 16.33 8.26
N ASP A 24 -12.65 17.62 8.53
CA ASP A 24 -11.43 18.36 8.29
C ASP A 24 -10.29 17.55 8.88
N ASP A 25 -9.39 17.04 8.04
CA ASP A 25 -8.14 16.51 8.51
C ASP A 25 -7.33 17.72 8.99
N PRO A 26 -7.17 17.97 10.30
CA PRO A 26 -6.51 19.16 10.83
C PRO A 26 -5.04 19.26 10.36
N TYR A 27 -4.58 18.26 9.65
CA TYR A 27 -3.21 18.09 9.18
C TYR A 27 -3.01 18.40 7.70
N HIS A 28 -4.04 18.86 6.97
CA HIS A 28 -3.83 19.38 5.62
C HIS A 28 -3.21 20.78 5.68
N SER A 29 -2.35 21.07 4.71
CA SER A 29 -1.81 22.43 4.54
C SER A 29 -2.94 23.44 4.65
N THR A 30 -2.81 24.42 5.55
CA THR A 30 -3.79 25.49 5.74
C THR A 30 -4.04 26.33 4.49
N ALA A 31 -3.17 26.22 3.47
CA ALA A 31 -3.25 26.93 2.21
C ALA A 31 -4.16 26.23 1.17
N LEU A 32 -4.30 24.90 1.20
CA LEU A 32 -5.14 24.17 0.25
C LEU A 32 -6.56 23.99 0.78
N LYS A 33 -7.55 24.49 0.05
CA LYS A 33 -8.96 24.27 0.36
C LYS A 33 -9.43 22.98 -0.30
N TRP A 34 -9.52 21.91 0.48
CA TRP A 34 -10.11 20.66 0.03
C TRP A 34 -11.61 20.83 -0.18
N HIS A 35 -12.13 20.16 -1.24
CA HIS A 35 -13.55 20.16 -1.53
C HIS A 35 -14.36 19.63 -0.34
N GLN A 36 -15.39 20.39 0.06
CA GLN A 36 -16.35 19.99 1.08
C GLN A 36 -17.60 19.47 0.41
N GLY A 37 -18.01 18.25 0.70
CA GLY A 37 -19.18 17.62 0.09
C GLY A 37 -18.91 16.23 -0.46
N SER A 38 -19.81 15.72 -1.29
CA SER A 38 -19.68 14.40 -1.88
C SER A 38 -18.67 14.39 -3.05
N ILE A 39 -18.15 13.22 -3.38
CA ILE A 39 -17.29 13.06 -4.58
C ILE A 39 -18.08 13.44 -5.84
N GLU A 40 -19.36 13.13 -5.90
CA GLU A 40 -20.25 13.52 -7.00
C GLU A 40 -20.34 15.03 -7.16
N ASP A 41 -20.39 15.78 -6.07
CA ASP A 41 -20.43 17.24 -6.12
C ASP A 41 -19.09 17.83 -6.56
N ALA A 42 -17.98 17.19 -6.20
CA ALA A 42 -16.67 17.55 -6.73
C ALA A 42 -16.59 17.39 -8.25
N PHE A 43 -17.15 16.32 -8.82
CA PHE A 43 -17.23 16.16 -10.28
C PHE A 43 -18.12 17.23 -10.94
N LYS A 44 -19.28 17.59 -10.33
CA LYS A 44 -20.12 18.69 -10.82
C LYS A 44 -19.38 20.02 -10.78
N GLN A 45 -18.65 20.30 -9.70
CA GLN A 45 -17.83 21.50 -9.57
C GLN A 45 -16.72 21.52 -10.63
N ALA A 46 -15.99 20.42 -10.80
CA ALA A 46 -14.94 20.31 -11.82
C ALA A 46 -15.47 20.59 -13.22
N LYS A 47 -16.64 20.05 -13.58
CA LYS A 47 -17.30 20.32 -14.85
C LYS A 47 -17.65 21.79 -15.03
N LYS A 48 -18.23 22.43 -13.99
CA LYS A 48 -18.59 23.85 -14.01
C LYS A 48 -17.36 24.75 -14.16
N GLU A 49 -16.28 24.43 -13.47
CA GLU A 49 -15.04 25.22 -13.44
C GLU A 49 -14.05 24.83 -14.54
N ARG A 50 -14.35 23.82 -15.36
CA ARG A 50 -13.44 23.25 -16.39
C ARG A 50 -12.11 22.82 -15.80
N LYS A 51 -12.17 22.16 -14.64
CA LYS A 51 -11.04 21.62 -13.90
C LYS A 51 -11.05 20.10 -13.88
N LEU A 52 -9.93 19.51 -13.50
CA LEU A 52 -9.82 18.10 -13.20
C LEU A 52 -10.26 17.81 -11.75
N VAL A 53 -10.46 16.55 -11.40
CA VAL A 53 -10.66 16.12 -10.01
C VAL A 53 -9.37 15.46 -9.53
N PHE A 54 -8.74 16.07 -8.53
CA PHE A 54 -7.61 15.49 -7.81
C PHE A 54 -8.15 14.77 -6.58
N LEU A 55 -8.14 13.44 -6.58
CA LEU A 55 -8.65 12.63 -5.49
C LEU A 55 -7.49 12.00 -4.73
N TYR A 56 -7.35 12.36 -3.47
CA TYR A 56 -6.43 11.73 -2.52
C TYR A 56 -7.21 10.76 -1.62
N TRP A 57 -6.91 9.48 -1.76
CA TRP A 57 -7.41 8.40 -0.92
C TRP A 57 -6.38 8.08 0.15
N GLY A 58 -6.71 8.32 1.41
CA GLY A 58 -5.78 8.12 2.51
C GLY A 58 -6.45 7.68 3.80
N ALA A 59 -5.65 7.52 4.83
CA ALA A 59 -6.10 7.31 6.20
C ALA A 59 -5.17 8.07 7.16
N LYS A 60 -5.73 8.59 8.25
CA LYS A 60 -5.00 9.43 9.21
C LYS A 60 -3.88 8.67 9.93
N TRP A 61 -4.08 7.39 10.18
CA TRP A 61 -3.16 6.50 10.86
C TRP A 61 -2.08 5.88 9.96
N CYS A 62 -2.17 6.05 8.65
CA CYS A 62 -1.36 5.35 7.65
C CYS A 62 0.05 5.99 7.52
N PRO A 63 1.16 5.28 7.86
CA PRO A 63 2.51 5.86 7.78
C PRO A 63 2.89 6.38 6.39
N PRO A 64 2.71 5.64 5.26
CA PRO A 64 3.02 6.19 3.94
C PRO A 64 2.14 7.40 3.56
N CYS A 65 0.91 7.48 4.09
CA CYS A 65 0.06 8.66 3.90
C CYS A 65 0.65 9.88 4.61
N ASN A 66 1.21 9.68 5.79
CA ASN A 66 1.83 10.74 6.58
C ASN A 66 3.17 11.17 5.96
N GLU A 67 3.93 10.24 5.39
CA GLU A 67 5.10 10.58 4.58
C GLU A 67 4.73 11.49 3.39
N LEU A 68 3.70 11.12 2.62
CA LEU A 68 3.20 11.92 1.51
C LEU A 68 2.75 13.32 1.95
N LYS A 69 2.08 13.43 3.10
CA LYS A 69 1.70 14.72 3.69
C LYS A 69 2.93 15.55 4.03
N ALA A 70 3.92 14.96 4.70
CA ALA A 70 5.15 15.66 5.08
C ALA A 70 5.98 16.10 3.86
N GLN A 71 6.09 15.25 2.83
CA GLN A 71 6.97 15.50 1.70
C GLN A 71 6.32 16.30 0.57
N VAL A 72 5.01 16.18 0.37
CA VAL A 72 4.31 16.75 -0.78
C VAL A 72 3.27 17.80 -0.37
N PHE A 73 2.30 17.41 0.47
CA PHE A 73 1.13 18.27 0.72
C PHE A 73 1.44 19.46 1.64
N SER A 74 2.44 19.35 2.51
CA SER A 74 2.88 20.45 3.37
C SER A 74 3.76 21.49 2.64
N GLN A 75 4.18 21.22 1.40
CA GLN A 75 4.96 22.17 0.63
C GLN A 75 4.12 23.39 0.24
N PRO A 76 4.61 24.63 0.47
CA PRO A 76 3.85 25.85 0.13
C PRO A 76 3.40 25.89 -1.33
N ARG A 77 4.23 25.39 -2.25
CA ARG A 77 3.96 25.32 -3.70
C ARG A 77 2.86 24.30 -4.08
N PHE A 78 2.45 23.42 -3.14
CA PHE A 78 1.44 22.41 -3.45
C PHE A 78 0.05 23.04 -3.72
N ALA A 79 -0.35 24.05 -2.96
CA ALA A 79 -1.62 24.75 -3.17
C ALA A 79 -1.68 25.45 -4.53
N GLU A 80 -0.55 26.02 -4.98
CA GLU A 80 -0.42 26.64 -6.31
C GLU A 80 -0.57 25.60 -7.43
N LEU A 81 0.08 24.43 -7.24
CA LEU A 81 0.00 23.31 -8.17
C LEU A 81 -1.45 22.83 -8.39
N MET A 82 -2.28 22.85 -7.34
CA MET A 82 -3.67 22.35 -7.37
C MET A 82 -4.68 23.30 -8.04
N THR A 83 -4.28 24.45 -8.55
CA THR A 83 -5.20 25.45 -9.16
C THR A 83 -6.00 24.92 -10.35
N SER A 84 -5.45 23.94 -11.08
CA SER A 84 -6.09 23.26 -12.23
C SER A 84 -7.03 22.12 -11.84
N SER A 85 -7.20 21.84 -10.56
CA SER A 85 -8.01 20.72 -10.08
C SER A 85 -8.93 21.11 -8.93
N VAL A 86 -9.99 20.33 -8.74
CA VAL A 86 -10.80 20.30 -7.52
C VAL A 86 -10.18 19.22 -6.61
N PRO A 87 -9.54 19.60 -5.50
CA PRO A 87 -8.89 18.63 -4.62
C PRO A 87 -9.91 18.00 -3.68
N VAL A 88 -9.97 16.67 -3.67
CA VAL A 88 -10.86 15.85 -2.85
C VAL A 88 -10.04 14.96 -1.95
N TYR A 89 -10.23 15.04 -0.64
CA TYR A 89 -9.73 14.06 0.32
C TYR A 89 -10.82 13.05 0.65
N LEU A 90 -10.52 11.78 0.46
CA LEU A 90 -11.38 10.67 0.87
C LEU A 90 -10.70 9.86 1.95
N ASP A 91 -11.18 10.02 3.18
CA ASP A 91 -10.76 9.19 4.30
C ASP A 91 -11.32 7.76 4.11
N GLY A 92 -10.42 6.79 4.09
CA GLY A 92 -10.78 5.38 3.91
C GLY A 92 -11.67 4.79 5.02
N ASP A 93 -11.90 5.51 6.11
CA ASP A 93 -12.83 5.14 7.19
C ASP A 93 -14.15 5.92 7.16
N SER A 94 -14.35 6.83 6.18
CA SER A 94 -15.61 7.53 6.00
C SER A 94 -16.69 6.63 5.39
N GLU A 95 -17.94 7.05 5.52
CA GLU A 95 -19.09 6.35 4.91
C GLU A 95 -18.97 6.36 3.38
N TYR A 96 -19.39 5.29 2.74
CA TYR A 96 -19.26 5.05 1.29
C TYR A 96 -17.81 5.00 0.75
N ALA A 97 -16.80 5.23 1.58
CA ALA A 97 -15.41 5.14 1.14
C ALA A 97 -15.10 3.78 0.50
N GLN A 98 -15.63 2.70 1.05
CA GLN A 98 -15.36 1.36 0.54
C GLN A 98 -16.00 1.10 -0.83
N ILE A 99 -17.18 1.69 -1.10
CA ILE A 99 -17.83 1.62 -2.42
C ILE A 99 -17.01 2.40 -3.45
N TRP A 100 -16.61 3.64 -3.13
CA TRP A 100 -15.75 4.42 -4.00
C TRP A 100 -14.40 3.76 -4.25
N GLY A 101 -13.79 3.17 -3.21
CA GLY A 101 -12.56 2.41 -3.34
C GLY A 101 -12.66 1.26 -4.34
N GLU A 102 -13.80 0.57 -4.37
CA GLU A 102 -14.04 -0.47 -5.35
C GLU A 102 -14.28 0.09 -6.76
N LEU A 103 -15.07 1.14 -6.89
CA LEU A 103 -15.35 1.78 -8.17
C LEU A 103 -14.07 2.29 -8.84
N LEU A 104 -13.18 2.86 -8.05
CA LEU A 104 -11.89 3.40 -8.49
C LEU A 104 -10.76 2.36 -8.42
N GLN A 105 -11.05 1.12 -8.02
CA GLN A 105 -10.08 0.02 -7.85
C GLN A 105 -8.87 0.39 -6.99
N VAL A 106 -9.13 1.07 -5.87
CA VAL A 106 -8.11 1.41 -4.89
C VAL A 106 -7.74 0.18 -4.08
N SER A 107 -6.48 -0.24 -4.12
CA SER A 107 -5.97 -1.43 -3.41
C SER A 107 -5.37 -1.11 -2.04
N GLY A 108 -4.86 0.11 -1.83
CA GLY A 108 -4.15 0.53 -0.62
C GLY A 108 -4.12 2.04 -0.41
N TYR A 109 -3.47 2.44 0.66
CA TYR A 109 -3.21 3.83 1.03
C TYR A 109 -1.71 4.13 1.03
N PRO A 110 -1.29 5.32 0.57
CA PRO A 110 -2.08 6.31 -0.16
C PRO A 110 -2.40 5.87 -1.59
N THR A 111 -3.44 6.41 -2.18
CA THR A 111 -3.65 6.41 -3.64
C THR A 111 -4.12 7.79 -4.07
N ILE A 112 -3.43 8.36 -5.04
CA ILE A 112 -3.79 9.61 -5.69
C ILE A 112 -4.31 9.30 -7.08
N LEU A 113 -5.43 9.90 -7.45
CA LEU A 113 -6.00 9.83 -8.79
C LEU A 113 -6.19 11.25 -9.33
N LEU A 114 -5.87 11.45 -10.61
CA LEU A 114 -6.28 12.61 -11.35
C LEU A 114 -7.29 12.16 -12.42
N LEU A 115 -8.47 12.74 -12.37
CA LEU A 115 -9.62 12.32 -13.17
C LEU A 115 -10.18 13.51 -13.96
N THR A 116 -10.69 13.26 -15.17
CA THR A 116 -11.54 14.25 -15.84
C THR A 116 -12.90 14.36 -15.15
N ASP A 117 -13.67 15.39 -15.48
CA ASP A 117 -15.07 15.53 -15.03
C ASP A 117 -15.98 14.37 -15.48
N GLU A 118 -15.59 13.64 -16.53
CA GLU A 118 -16.23 12.40 -17.01
C GLU A 118 -15.69 11.13 -16.35
N LYS A 119 -14.85 11.28 -15.31
CA LYS A 119 -14.24 10.18 -14.55
C LYS A 119 -13.22 9.35 -15.34
N LYS A 120 -12.65 9.88 -16.44
CA LYS A 120 -11.50 9.24 -17.11
C LYS A 120 -10.25 9.43 -16.26
N GLU A 121 -9.54 8.34 -15.98
CA GLU A 121 -8.31 8.37 -15.18
C GLU A 121 -7.13 8.82 -16.05
N LEU A 122 -6.50 9.91 -15.63
CA LEU A 122 -5.31 10.48 -16.29
C LEU A 122 -4.02 10.09 -15.56
N MET A 123 -4.06 9.98 -14.23
CA MET A 123 -2.90 9.65 -13.42
C MET A 123 -3.35 8.84 -12.20
N ARG A 124 -2.52 7.87 -11.81
CA ARG A 124 -2.63 7.11 -10.56
C ARG A 124 -1.25 7.03 -9.93
N ILE A 125 -1.13 7.43 -8.66
CA ILE A 125 0.11 7.31 -7.87
C ILE A 125 -0.24 6.58 -6.57
N SER A 126 0.54 5.56 -6.21
CA SER A 126 0.39 4.79 -4.98
C SER A 126 1.71 4.61 -4.23
N GLU A 127 2.77 5.28 -4.68
CA GLU A 127 4.11 5.22 -4.11
C GLU A 127 4.53 6.58 -3.54
N SER A 128 5.52 6.57 -2.66
CA SER A 128 6.11 7.80 -2.12
C SER A 128 7.00 8.46 -3.18
N LEU A 129 6.65 9.68 -3.56
CA LEU A 129 7.41 10.53 -4.48
C LEU A 129 7.95 11.75 -3.73
N THR A 130 9.08 12.27 -4.19
CA THR A 130 9.51 13.62 -3.81
C THR A 130 8.52 14.65 -4.36
N TYR A 131 8.52 15.86 -3.82
CA TYR A 131 7.66 16.94 -4.32
C TYR A 131 7.87 17.18 -5.83
N ASP A 132 9.14 17.23 -6.27
CA ASP A 132 9.45 17.54 -7.67
C ASP A 132 9.04 16.42 -8.64
N GLU A 133 9.20 15.14 -8.24
CA GLU A 133 8.69 14.00 -9.01
C GLU A 133 7.17 14.02 -9.11
N PHE A 134 6.49 14.30 -7.99
CA PHE A 134 5.04 14.43 -7.95
C PHE A 134 4.55 15.59 -8.84
N ALA A 135 5.13 16.78 -8.66
CA ALA A 135 4.74 17.98 -9.39
C ALA A 135 4.94 17.81 -10.91
N ALA A 136 6.08 17.26 -11.33
CA ALA A 136 6.34 16.99 -12.74
C ALA A 136 5.34 15.99 -13.33
N THR A 137 5.02 14.91 -12.59
CA THR A 137 4.07 13.88 -13.05
C THR A 137 2.64 14.44 -13.12
N TYR A 138 2.26 15.25 -12.12
CA TYR A 138 0.96 15.92 -12.09
C TYR A 138 0.81 16.91 -13.27
N LEU A 139 1.81 17.75 -13.49
CA LEU A 139 1.79 18.73 -14.60
C LEU A 139 1.73 18.06 -15.96
N ASP A 140 2.43 16.95 -16.16
CA ASP A 140 2.33 16.15 -17.39
C ASP A 140 0.91 15.58 -17.60
N ALA A 141 0.24 15.20 -16.54
CA ALA A 141 -1.13 14.70 -16.61
C ALA A 141 -2.16 15.82 -16.86
N VAL A 142 -1.91 17.04 -16.33
CA VAL A 142 -2.78 18.22 -16.52
C VAL A 142 -2.64 18.80 -17.92
N SER A 143 -1.39 18.95 -18.41
CA SER A 143 -1.07 19.62 -19.69
C SER A 143 -1.03 18.68 -20.89
N GLY A 144 -1.12 17.38 -20.67
CA GLY A 144 -1.04 16.35 -21.70
C GLY A 144 -2.31 16.26 -22.55
N ASP A 145 -2.32 15.28 -23.44
CA ASP A 145 -3.41 14.99 -24.38
C ASP A 145 -4.61 14.25 -23.71
N HIS A 146 -4.60 14.13 -22.39
CA HIS A 146 -5.60 13.41 -21.61
C HIS A 146 -5.84 11.95 -22.06
N THR A 147 -4.82 11.31 -22.65
CA THR A 147 -4.89 9.89 -22.96
C THR A 147 -4.98 9.05 -21.68
N GLY A 148 -5.71 7.95 -21.75
CA GLY A 148 -5.80 6.97 -20.66
C GLY A 148 -4.56 6.06 -20.60
N PHE A 149 -4.48 5.25 -19.54
CA PHE A 149 -3.35 4.32 -19.35
C PHE A 149 -3.15 3.37 -20.53
N SER A 150 -4.22 2.75 -21.05
CA SER A 150 -4.11 1.78 -22.15
C SER A 150 -3.61 2.43 -23.44
N GLU A 151 -4.06 3.65 -23.75
CA GLU A 151 -3.63 4.40 -24.91
C GLU A 151 -2.14 4.75 -24.82
N ARG A 152 -1.67 5.20 -23.65
CA ARG A 152 -0.25 5.47 -23.38
C ARG A 152 0.61 4.21 -23.48
N LEU A 153 0.12 3.09 -22.94
CA LEU A 153 0.81 1.80 -23.01
C LEU A 153 1.03 1.36 -24.46
N GLU A 154 0.01 1.42 -25.30
CA GLU A 154 0.13 1.05 -26.72
C GLU A 154 1.03 2.05 -27.50
N ALA A 155 0.96 3.34 -27.18
CA ALA A 155 1.88 4.34 -27.72
C ALA A 155 3.35 4.04 -27.34
N GLY A 156 3.60 3.66 -26.09
CA GLY A 156 4.93 3.27 -25.63
C GLY A 156 5.42 1.98 -26.27
N ILE A 157 4.57 0.95 -26.37
CA ILE A 157 4.91 -0.32 -27.05
C ILE A 157 5.23 -0.11 -28.53
N SER A 158 4.59 0.85 -29.19
CA SER A 158 4.85 1.20 -30.59
C SER A 158 5.97 2.24 -30.77
N GLY A 159 6.61 2.70 -29.67
CA GLY A 159 7.69 3.72 -29.71
C GLY A 159 7.21 5.12 -30.06
N LYS A 160 5.91 5.41 -29.98
CA LYS A 160 5.28 6.69 -30.34
C LYS A 160 4.90 7.56 -29.12
N ALA A 161 5.15 7.09 -27.91
CA ALA A 161 4.81 7.83 -26.70
C ALA A 161 5.63 9.13 -26.59
N THR A 162 4.98 10.21 -26.15
CA THR A 162 5.62 11.49 -25.84
C THR A 162 6.44 11.40 -24.55
N PRO A 163 7.37 12.34 -24.27
CA PRO A 163 8.09 12.35 -22.99
C PRO A 163 7.16 12.40 -21.79
N GLN A 164 6.04 13.14 -21.86
CA GLN A 164 5.01 13.20 -20.83
C GLN A 164 4.35 11.85 -20.61
N GLN A 165 3.97 11.16 -21.68
CA GLN A 165 3.38 9.83 -21.62
C GLN A 165 4.35 8.80 -21.03
N TRP A 166 5.64 8.88 -21.35
CA TRP A 166 6.68 8.02 -20.75
C TRP A 166 6.79 8.24 -19.24
N ARG A 167 6.77 9.50 -18.77
CA ARG A 167 6.78 9.78 -17.33
C ARG A 167 5.55 9.25 -16.63
N LEU A 168 4.36 9.45 -17.20
CA LEU A 168 3.10 8.92 -16.66
C LEU A 168 3.06 7.38 -16.63
N LEU A 169 3.75 6.69 -17.55
CA LEU A 169 3.92 5.24 -17.53
C LEU A 169 4.92 4.78 -16.46
N ALA A 170 5.98 5.54 -16.22
CA ALA A 170 7.02 5.19 -15.27
C ALA A 170 6.59 5.45 -13.82
N TYR A 171 6.12 6.66 -13.52
CA TYR A 171 5.72 7.05 -12.15
C TYR A 171 4.28 6.68 -11.79
N GLY A 172 3.46 6.34 -12.80
CA GLY A 172 2.10 5.90 -12.56
C GLY A 172 2.03 4.49 -11.99
N SER A 173 1.15 4.29 -11.01
CA SER A 173 0.90 2.95 -10.46
C SER A 173 0.17 2.07 -11.47
N TRP A 174 0.74 0.91 -11.77
CA TRP A 174 0.12 -0.12 -12.61
C TRP A 174 -0.88 -0.98 -11.81
N TYR A 175 -0.72 -1.03 -10.49
CA TYR A 175 -1.62 -1.75 -9.60
C TYR A 175 -2.96 -1.01 -9.48
N GLY A 176 -4.06 -1.76 -9.54
CA GLY A 176 -5.42 -1.20 -9.51
C GLY A 176 -5.87 -0.57 -10.83
N THR A 177 -5.07 -0.63 -11.89
CA THR A 177 -5.53 -0.26 -13.24
C THR A 177 -6.48 -1.33 -13.75
N ARG A 178 -7.66 -0.91 -14.21
CA ARG A 178 -8.75 -1.82 -14.57
C ARG A 178 -8.31 -2.87 -15.59
N ASN A 179 -8.58 -4.15 -15.27
CA ASN A 179 -8.37 -5.30 -16.15
C ASN A 179 -6.91 -5.61 -16.52
N LEU A 180 -5.92 -5.13 -15.76
CA LEU A 180 -4.53 -5.54 -15.95
C LEU A 180 -4.18 -6.71 -15.03
N ASP A 181 -3.91 -7.87 -15.63
CA ASP A 181 -3.18 -8.95 -14.96
C ASP A 181 -1.67 -8.75 -15.20
N LEU A 182 -1.04 -8.07 -14.24
CA LEU A 182 0.39 -7.72 -14.32
C LEU A 182 1.30 -8.94 -14.37
N HIS A 183 0.82 -10.09 -13.94
CA HIS A 183 1.57 -11.33 -13.89
C HIS A 183 1.34 -12.24 -15.09
N SER A 184 0.41 -11.91 -16.00
CA SER A 184 0.19 -12.72 -17.22
C SER A 184 1.40 -12.67 -18.16
N ASP A 185 1.62 -13.76 -18.90
CA ASP A 185 2.70 -13.83 -19.90
C ASP A 185 2.57 -12.74 -20.96
N LEU A 186 1.35 -12.45 -21.38
CA LEU A 186 1.06 -11.36 -22.32
C LEU A 186 1.50 -9.99 -21.78
N MET A 187 1.22 -9.71 -20.50
CA MET A 187 1.59 -8.44 -19.90
C MET A 187 3.10 -8.33 -19.67
N LEU A 188 3.75 -9.42 -19.27
CA LEU A 188 5.23 -9.44 -19.18
C LEU A 188 5.86 -9.14 -20.54
N GLU A 189 5.37 -9.77 -21.61
CA GLU A 189 5.87 -9.51 -22.97
C GLU A 189 5.64 -8.05 -23.39
N LYS A 190 4.44 -7.50 -23.16
CA LYS A 190 4.13 -6.08 -23.41
C LYS A 190 5.08 -5.15 -22.68
N ARG A 191 5.36 -5.41 -21.40
CA ARG A 191 6.29 -4.60 -20.60
C ARG A 191 7.74 -4.71 -21.09
N MET A 192 8.18 -5.89 -21.50
CA MET A 192 9.50 -6.07 -22.12
C MET A 192 9.63 -5.25 -23.43
N LYS A 193 8.59 -5.28 -24.28
CA LYS A 193 8.56 -4.46 -25.51
C LYS A 193 8.52 -2.97 -25.20
N LEU A 194 7.72 -2.56 -24.22
CA LEU A 194 7.67 -1.18 -23.74
C LEU A 194 9.07 -0.66 -23.36
N ILE A 195 9.76 -1.39 -22.47
CA ILE A 195 11.09 -1.00 -21.97
C ILE A 195 12.14 -0.96 -23.11
N ALA A 196 12.03 -1.87 -24.08
CA ALA A 196 12.92 -1.87 -25.24
C ALA A 196 12.77 -0.61 -26.10
N ASN A 197 11.59 0.00 -26.12
CA ASN A 197 11.27 1.20 -26.91
C ASN A 197 11.44 2.51 -26.13
N VAL A 198 11.82 2.47 -24.84
CA VAL A 198 12.13 3.72 -24.09
C VAL A 198 13.31 4.42 -24.75
N PRO A 199 13.17 5.69 -25.16
CA PRO A 199 14.27 6.46 -25.73
C PRO A 199 15.50 6.49 -24.83
N THR A 200 16.70 6.41 -25.40
CA THR A 200 17.98 6.33 -24.64
C THR A 200 18.21 7.50 -23.69
N ARG A 201 17.64 8.68 -24.00
CA ARG A 201 17.69 9.87 -23.14
C ARG A 201 16.81 9.78 -21.89
N LEU A 202 15.80 8.90 -21.90
CA LEU A 202 14.85 8.71 -20.78
C LEU A 202 15.33 7.59 -19.87
N LYS A 203 16.53 7.76 -19.28
CA LYS A 203 17.17 6.75 -18.43
C LYS A 203 16.37 6.48 -17.14
N VAL A 204 15.80 7.52 -16.55
CA VAL A 204 15.00 7.46 -15.33
C VAL A 204 13.74 6.62 -15.54
N GLU A 205 12.99 6.93 -16.59
CA GLU A 205 11.76 6.20 -16.92
C GLU A 205 12.06 4.72 -17.23
N LYS A 206 13.16 4.46 -17.95
CA LYS A 206 13.61 3.10 -18.22
C LYS A 206 13.99 2.36 -16.94
N ALA A 207 14.67 3.01 -16.02
CA ALA A 207 15.06 2.45 -14.73
C ALA A 207 13.83 2.03 -13.90
N ILE A 208 12.87 2.94 -13.73
CA ILE A 208 11.63 2.67 -12.97
C ILE A 208 10.85 1.51 -13.61
N LEU A 209 10.61 1.56 -14.92
CA LEU A 209 9.88 0.51 -15.63
C LEU A 209 10.58 -0.86 -15.55
N SER A 210 11.92 -0.89 -15.59
CA SER A 210 12.71 -2.12 -15.44
C SER A 210 12.64 -2.69 -14.04
N ALA A 211 12.75 -1.82 -13.03
CA ALA A 211 12.65 -2.18 -11.63
C ALA A 211 11.26 -2.77 -11.31
N GLU A 212 10.19 -2.12 -11.75
CA GLU A 212 8.82 -2.59 -11.59
C GLU A 212 8.52 -3.89 -12.38
N LEU A 213 9.15 -4.09 -13.54
CA LEU A 213 9.05 -5.36 -14.26
C LEU A 213 9.65 -6.50 -13.46
N LEU A 214 10.87 -6.34 -12.92
CA LEU A 214 11.53 -7.37 -12.12
C LEU A 214 10.80 -7.63 -10.80
N LYS A 215 10.29 -6.62 -10.13
CA LYS A 215 9.47 -6.73 -8.92
C LYS A 215 8.23 -7.59 -9.18
N SER A 216 7.45 -7.27 -10.22
CA SER A 216 6.27 -8.07 -10.59
C SER A 216 6.64 -9.50 -11.00
N ALA A 217 7.74 -9.69 -11.72
CA ALA A 217 8.18 -11.01 -12.16
C ALA A 217 8.63 -11.90 -10.99
N ALA A 218 9.21 -11.31 -9.93
CA ALA A 218 9.63 -12.03 -8.74
C ALA A 218 8.47 -12.65 -7.94
N GLU A 219 7.24 -12.19 -8.15
CA GLU A 219 6.02 -12.75 -7.55
C GLU A 219 5.49 -13.98 -8.31
N ILE A 220 6.06 -14.29 -9.49
CA ILE A 220 5.57 -15.35 -10.36
C ILE A 220 6.28 -16.67 -10.04
N SER A 221 5.50 -17.68 -9.64
CA SER A 221 6.00 -19.03 -9.35
C SER A 221 6.05 -19.96 -10.56
N ARG A 222 5.25 -19.70 -11.62
CA ARG A 222 5.21 -20.54 -12.83
C ARG A 222 6.47 -20.38 -13.68
N ASP A 223 6.80 -21.40 -14.44
CA ASP A 223 7.96 -21.43 -15.35
C ASP A 223 7.50 -21.45 -16.82
N SER A 224 7.04 -20.28 -17.33
CA SER A 224 6.68 -20.11 -18.75
C SER A 224 7.89 -19.69 -19.61
N ALA A 225 7.75 -19.78 -20.93
CA ALA A 225 8.79 -19.37 -21.88
C ALA A 225 9.18 -17.88 -21.69
N ILE A 226 8.20 -17.01 -21.45
CA ILE A 226 8.45 -15.58 -21.24
C ILE A 226 9.15 -15.32 -19.91
N VAL A 227 8.82 -16.06 -18.85
CA VAL A 227 9.49 -15.97 -17.54
C VAL A 227 10.95 -16.41 -17.66
N ARG A 228 11.24 -17.52 -18.36
CA ARG A 228 12.63 -17.96 -18.62
C ARG A 228 13.40 -16.91 -19.42
N LYS A 229 12.79 -16.37 -20.50
CA LYS A 229 13.39 -15.28 -21.30
C LYS A 229 13.70 -14.05 -20.44
N LEU A 230 12.80 -13.67 -19.54
CA LEU A 230 13.00 -12.53 -18.66
C LEU A 230 14.14 -12.78 -17.66
N ARG A 231 14.26 -14.00 -17.09
CA ARG A 231 15.38 -14.39 -16.23
C ARG A 231 16.73 -14.25 -16.94
N THR A 232 16.83 -14.68 -18.20
CA THR A 232 18.10 -14.53 -18.95
C THR A 232 18.48 -13.05 -19.19
N GLN A 233 17.54 -12.15 -19.11
CA GLN A 233 17.74 -10.70 -19.28
C GLN A 233 17.79 -9.94 -17.95
N ALA A 234 17.70 -10.62 -16.81
CA ALA A 234 17.60 -9.97 -15.51
C ALA A 234 18.75 -9.00 -15.23
N VAL A 235 20.00 -9.40 -15.55
CA VAL A 235 21.18 -8.52 -15.38
C VAL A 235 21.02 -7.21 -16.15
N LYS A 236 20.56 -7.26 -17.40
CA LYS A 236 20.32 -6.06 -18.22
C LYS A 236 19.31 -5.10 -17.57
N TYR A 237 18.25 -5.64 -16.97
CA TYR A 237 17.26 -4.82 -16.25
C TYR A 237 17.83 -4.29 -14.93
N LEU A 238 18.63 -5.08 -14.20
CA LEU A 238 19.35 -4.62 -13.01
C LEU A 238 20.30 -3.48 -13.33
N ASP A 239 21.05 -3.60 -14.42
CA ASP A 239 21.97 -2.54 -14.88
C ASP A 239 21.24 -1.22 -15.13
N SER A 240 20.03 -1.27 -15.70
CA SER A 240 19.29 -0.05 -16.02
C SER A 240 18.93 0.81 -14.80
N PHE A 241 18.88 0.25 -13.59
CA PHE A 241 18.55 1.03 -12.39
C PHE A 241 19.63 1.02 -11.28
N LEU A 242 20.71 0.23 -11.43
CA LEU A 242 21.82 0.20 -10.46
C LEU A 242 23.10 0.92 -10.95
N ASP A 243 23.08 1.55 -12.13
CA ASP A 243 24.29 2.07 -12.75
C ASP A 243 24.63 3.51 -12.35
N SER A 244 23.68 4.37 -12.12
CA SER A 244 23.90 5.77 -11.81
C SER A 244 23.07 6.24 -10.62
N ASP A 245 23.50 7.34 -9.98
CA ASP A 245 22.76 7.91 -8.85
C ASP A 245 21.34 8.30 -9.25
N GLU A 246 21.17 8.89 -10.43
CA GLU A 246 19.87 9.30 -10.97
C GLU A 246 18.90 8.11 -11.06
N THR A 247 19.37 6.99 -11.64
CA THR A 247 18.54 5.78 -11.81
C THR A 247 18.32 5.04 -10.51
N ILE A 248 19.29 5.03 -9.59
CA ILE A 248 19.16 4.47 -8.23
C ILE A 248 18.08 5.21 -7.46
N PHE A 249 18.12 6.55 -7.44
CA PHE A 249 17.13 7.34 -6.69
C PHE A 249 15.74 7.21 -7.29
N ALA A 250 15.61 7.10 -8.60
CA ALA A 250 14.34 6.89 -9.27
C ALA A 250 13.73 5.51 -8.96
N ALA A 251 14.54 4.46 -8.87
CA ALA A 251 14.09 3.09 -8.56
C ALA A 251 14.17 2.73 -7.06
N ARG A 252 14.31 3.72 -6.17
CA ARG A 252 14.58 3.54 -4.73
C ARG A 252 13.60 2.61 -4.03
N THR A 253 12.31 2.67 -4.34
CA THR A 253 11.29 1.79 -3.74
C THR A 253 11.60 0.32 -4.02
N THR A 254 11.90 -0.03 -5.25
CA THR A 254 12.30 -1.40 -5.61
C THR A 254 13.63 -1.78 -4.97
N ILE A 255 14.60 -0.88 -4.94
CA ILE A 255 15.91 -1.13 -4.32
C ILE A 255 15.75 -1.41 -2.82
N ILE A 256 14.92 -0.67 -2.12
CA ILE A 256 14.68 -0.85 -0.70
C ILE A 256 13.96 -2.19 -0.41
N TYR A 257 12.89 -2.50 -1.13
CA TYR A 257 11.95 -3.54 -0.68
C TYR A 257 11.98 -4.85 -1.48
N SER A 258 12.79 -4.95 -2.56
CA SER A 258 12.66 -6.07 -3.49
C SER A 258 13.96 -6.81 -3.81
N MET A 259 15.05 -6.57 -3.07
CA MET A 259 16.34 -7.22 -3.35
C MET A 259 16.25 -8.74 -3.26
N LYS A 260 15.86 -9.25 -2.11
CA LYS A 260 15.79 -10.70 -1.86
C LYS A 260 14.87 -11.43 -2.82
N PRO A 261 13.59 -11.01 -3.03
CA PRO A 261 12.72 -11.69 -3.98
C PRO A 261 13.26 -11.64 -5.42
N ILE A 262 13.77 -10.50 -5.88
CA ILE A 262 14.29 -10.37 -7.25
C ILE A 262 15.54 -11.24 -7.44
N LEU A 263 16.53 -11.17 -6.56
CA LEU A 263 17.75 -11.96 -6.69
C LEU A 263 17.50 -13.47 -6.61
N ASN A 264 16.58 -13.90 -5.75
CA ASN A 264 16.22 -15.32 -5.64
C ASN A 264 15.44 -15.81 -6.86
N TRP A 265 14.59 -14.97 -7.44
CA TRP A 265 13.84 -15.30 -8.65
C TRP A 265 14.74 -15.30 -9.90
N ALA A 266 15.63 -14.30 -10.03
CA ALA A 266 16.46 -14.10 -11.21
C ALA A 266 17.55 -15.15 -11.36
N PHE A 267 18.16 -15.59 -10.25
CA PHE A 267 19.38 -16.40 -10.27
C PHE A 267 19.19 -17.75 -9.59
N GLY A 268 19.41 -18.82 -10.36
CA GLY A 268 19.39 -20.19 -9.86
C GLY A 268 20.66 -20.58 -9.09
N LYS A 269 20.69 -21.82 -8.59
CA LYS A 269 21.82 -22.38 -7.81
C LYS A 269 23.18 -22.30 -8.54
N ASN A 270 23.17 -22.43 -9.86
CA ASN A 270 24.39 -22.43 -10.69
C ASN A 270 24.88 -21.02 -11.06
N GLN A 271 24.23 -19.95 -10.58
CA GLN A 271 24.53 -18.56 -10.90
C GLN A 271 24.94 -17.75 -9.66
N GLN A 272 25.53 -18.41 -8.66
CA GLN A 272 25.87 -17.77 -7.38
C GLN A 272 26.84 -16.59 -7.53
N THR A 273 27.82 -16.69 -8.43
CA THR A 273 28.78 -15.59 -8.68
C THR A 273 28.07 -14.33 -9.17
N ILE A 274 27.18 -14.45 -10.16
CA ILE A 274 26.42 -13.33 -10.72
C ILE A 274 25.45 -12.77 -9.68
N LYS A 275 24.80 -13.66 -8.92
CA LYS A 275 23.91 -13.28 -7.82
C LYS A 275 24.63 -12.45 -6.77
N GLU A 276 25.83 -12.88 -6.36
CA GLU A 276 26.64 -12.18 -5.38
C GLU A 276 27.15 -10.82 -5.89
N GLN A 277 27.59 -10.75 -7.14
CA GLN A 277 27.96 -9.48 -7.76
C GLN A 277 26.78 -8.50 -7.83
N SER A 278 25.60 -8.99 -8.21
CA SER A 278 24.37 -8.19 -8.23
C SER A 278 23.97 -7.73 -6.82
N ARG A 279 24.10 -8.59 -5.80
CA ARG A 279 23.87 -8.24 -4.40
C ARG A 279 24.77 -7.11 -3.94
N LYS A 280 26.08 -7.19 -4.21
CA LYS A 280 27.04 -6.14 -3.84
C LYS A 280 26.70 -4.79 -4.48
N ARG A 281 26.36 -4.78 -5.75
CA ARG A 281 25.90 -3.55 -6.44
C ARG A 281 24.62 -3.00 -5.83
N TRP A 282 23.70 -3.89 -5.46
CA TRP A 282 22.43 -3.50 -4.82
C TRP A 282 22.66 -2.85 -3.46
N LEU A 283 23.54 -3.42 -2.63
CA LEU A 283 23.91 -2.86 -1.32
C LEU A 283 24.58 -1.48 -1.47
N ALA A 284 25.46 -1.31 -2.46
CA ALA A 284 26.07 -0.02 -2.76
C ALA A 284 25.00 1.02 -3.20
N ALA A 285 23.98 0.61 -3.96
CA ALA A 285 22.87 1.47 -4.32
C ALA A 285 22.01 1.86 -3.09
N ALA A 286 21.76 0.93 -2.19
CA ALA A 286 21.06 1.19 -0.93
C ALA A 286 21.84 2.17 -0.03
N GLU A 287 23.17 2.07 0.01
CA GLU A 287 24.03 3.01 0.72
C GLU A 287 23.88 4.44 0.17
N LYS A 288 23.86 4.61 -1.15
CA LYS A 288 23.60 5.91 -1.77
C LYS A 288 22.24 6.50 -1.38
N ILE A 289 21.20 5.67 -1.30
CA ILE A 289 19.87 6.09 -0.82
C ILE A 289 19.95 6.60 0.63
N ARG A 290 20.64 5.89 1.51
CA ARG A 290 20.85 6.33 2.91
C ARG A 290 21.56 7.68 3.02
N GLY A 291 22.53 7.90 2.15
CA GLY A 291 23.34 9.14 2.11
C GLY A 291 22.71 10.32 1.38
N LYS A 292 21.49 10.20 0.82
CA LYS A 292 20.85 11.25 0.00
C LYS A 292 19.98 12.18 0.86
N PRO A 293 20.44 13.40 1.23
CA PRO A 293 19.74 14.27 2.18
C PRO A 293 18.35 14.74 1.70
N GLU A 294 18.15 14.81 0.38
CA GLU A 294 16.90 15.27 -0.23
C GLU A 294 15.77 14.23 -0.16
N LEU A 295 16.11 12.98 0.16
CA LEU A 295 15.10 11.95 0.44
C LEU A 295 14.57 12.07 1.86
N SER A 296 13.33 11.66 2.07
CA SER A 296 12.71 11.66 3.40
C SER A 296 13.52 10.87 4.41
N VAL A 297 13.37 11.22 5.70
CA VAL A 297 13.98 10.47 6.80
C VAL A 297 13.56 9.01 6.76
N ASP A 298 12.27 8.74 6.46
CA ASP A 298 11.73 7.39 6.33
C ASP A 298 12.40 6.61 5.18
N THR A 299 12.47 7.19 3.98
CA THR A 299 13.13 6.55 2.83
C THR A 299 14.60 6.21 3.12
N ARG A 300 15.34 7.14 3.75
CA ARG A 300 16.75 6.91 4.12
C ARG A 300 16.90 5.82 5.18
N LEU A 301 16.02 5.81 6.17
CA LEU A 301 15.99 4.78 7.20
C LEU A 301 15.73 3.38 6.60
N TRP A 302 14.73 3.25 5.73
CA TRP A 302 14.45 2.00 5.05
C TRP A 302 15.57 1.54 4.10
N GLY A 303 16.49 2.42 3.71
CA GLY A 303 17.70 2.08 2.99
C GLY A 303 18.60 1.04 3.72
N TRP A 304 18.37 0.74 5.00
CA TRP A 304 19.03 -0.34 5.74
C TRP A 304 18.40 -1.71 5.49
N TYR A 305 17.20 -1.77 4.93
CA TYR A 305 16.47 -3.02 4.74
C TYR A 305 17.22 -4.06 3.87
N PRO A 306 17.89 -3.70 2.75
CA PRO A 306 18.67 -4.65 1.96
C PRO A 306 19.85 -5.30 2.74
N GLU A 307 20.52 -4.57 3.63
CA GLU A 307 21.58 -5.16 4.47
C GLU A 307 21.00 -6.16 5.47
N ILE A 308 19.85 -5.85 6.06
CA ILE A 308 19.13 -6.76 6.96
C ILE A 308 18.65 -8.00 6.19
N GLU A 309 18.10 -7.83 4.98
CA GLU A 309 17.74 -8.98 4.13
C GLU A 309 18.95 -9.86 3.81
N THR A 310 20.11 -9.25 3.56
CA THR A 310 21.37 -9.99 3.32
C THR A 310 21.76 -10.82 4.55
N TYR A 311 21.73 -10.21 5.74
CA TYR A 311 21.97 -10.93 6.99
C TYR A 311 21.04 -12.14 7.13
N GLU A 312 19.76 -11.97 6.88
CA GLU A 312 18.77 -13.06 6.99
C GLU A 312 18.92 -14.14 5.89
N MET A 313 19.35 -13.75 4.68
CA MET A 313 19.58 -14.71 3.59
C MET A 313 20.77 -15.64 3.87
N ASP A 314 21.77 -15.15 4.57
CA ASP A 314 23.04 -15.86 4.82
C ASP A 314 23.06 -16.59 6.17
N LEU A 315 21.94 -16.58 6.94
CA LEU A 315 21.84 -17.35 8.19
C LEU A 315 22.02 -18.85 7.97
N PRO A 316 22.72 -19.57 8.90
CA PRO A 316 23.27 -19.06 10.17
C PRO A 316 24.69 -18.47 10.06
N LYS A 317 25.31 -18.44 8.88
CA LYS A 317 26.71 -17.99 8.69
C LYS A 317 26.93 -16.53 9.05
N SER A 318 25.93 -15.68 8.77
CA SER A 318 25.96 -14.22 9.04
C SER A 318 25.79 -13.86 10.52
N LYS A 319 25.55 -14.82 11.42
CA LYS A 319 25.26 -14.53 12.83
C LYS A 319 26.41 -13.77 13.54
N ALA A 320 27.63 -13.97 13.12
CA ALA A 320 28.79 -13.24 13.64
C ALA A 320 28.80 -11.74 13.30
N SER A 321 28.10 -11.32 12.21
CA SER A 321 27.98 -9.90 11.80
C SER A 321 26.82 -9.17 12.46
N LEU A 322 25.97 -9.86 13.23
CA LEU A 322 24.81 -9.25 13.86
C LEU A 322 25.15 -8.08 14.79
N PRO A 323 26.18 -8.15 15.67
CA PRO A 323 26.49 -7.02 16.57
C PRO A 323 26.84 -5.73 15.81
N GLU A 324 27.59 -5.83 14.72
CA GLU A 324 27.92 -4.67 13.89
C GLU A 324 26.66 -4.09 13.21
N LEU A 325 25.83 -4.96 12.66
CA LEU A 325 24.56 -4.53 12.05
C LEU A 325 23.60 -3.91 13.06
N GLN A 326 23.55 -4.43 14.30
CA GLN A 326 22.78 -3.86 15.39
C GLN A 326 23.22 -2.43 15.72
N VAL A 327 24.52 -2.17 15.80
CA VAL A 327 25.03 -0.82 16.03
C VAL A 327 24.59 0.12 14.93
N LYS A 328 24.80 -0.25 13.66
CA LYS A 328 24.43 0.59 12.51
C LYS A 328 22.93 0.90 12.46
N VAL A 329 22.08 -0.10 12.69
CA VAL A 329 20.61 0.07 12.66
C VAL A 329 20.13 0.90 13.87
N ARG A 330 20.73 0.69 15.05
CA ARG A 330 20.45 1.50 16.25
C ARG A 330 20.77 2.97 16.00
N ASP A 331 21.97 3.29 15.53
CA ASP A 331 22.41 4.64 15.27
C ASP A 331 21.53 5.34 14.21
N ALA A 332 21.19 4.62 13.15
CA ALA A 332 20.26 5.11 12.13
C ALA A 332 18.86 5.38 12.68
N THR A 333 18.38 4.52 13.58
CA THR A 333 17.07 4.70 14.23
C THR A 333 17.06 5.90 15.17
N ILE A 334 18.12 6.09 15.97
CA ILE A 334 18.27 7.25 16.86
C ILE A 334 18.30 8.55 16.04
N ALA A 335 19.06 8.56 14.94
CA ALA A 335 19.14 9.71 14.05
C ALA A 335 17.77 10.02 13.40
N ALA A 336 17.06 8.99 12.97
CA ALA A 336 15.73 9.14 12.37
C ALA A 336 14.69 9.63 13.38
N ASP A 337 14.67 9.08 14.60
CA ASP A 337 13.79 9.49 15.70
C ASP A 337 14.02 10.98 16.07
N SER A 338 15.28 11.40 16.12
CA SER A 338 15.65 12.78 16.43
C SER A 338 15.33 13.77 15.30
N SER A 339 15.39 13.32 14.03
CA SER A 339 15.14 14.16 12.86
C SER A 339 13.66 14.32 12.54
N ALA A 340 12.82 13.37 12.94
CA ALA A 340 11.38 13.40 12.72
C ALA A 340 10.72 14.36 13.73
N THR A 341 10.53 15.61 13.35
CA THR A 341 10.07 16.68 14.26
C THR A 341 8.58 16.96 14.16
N SER A 342 7.99 16.78 12.97
CA SER A 342 6.54 16.94 12.80
C SER A 342 5.77 15.65 13.13
N ASP A 343 4.51 15.78 13.51
CA ASP A 343 3.65 14.61 13.79
C ASP A 343 3.54 13.67 12.58
N PHE A 344 3.55 14.19 11.36
CA PHE A 344 3.52 13.39 10.14
C PHE A 344 4.79 12.57 9.96
N GLU A 345 5.96 13.22 10.10
CA GLU A 345 7.24 12.53 9.98
C GLU A 345 7.37 11.46 11.07
N ARG A 346 6.97 11.75 12.29
CA ARG A 346 7.01 10.77 13.39
C ARG A 346 6.13 9.55 13.09
N GLN A 347 4.90 9.76 12.62
CA GLN A 347 4.00 8.67 12.27
C GLN A 347 4.51 7.84 11.08
N ALA A 348 5.23 8.45 10.15
CA ALA A 348 5.89 7.73 9.06
C ALA A 348 7.07 6.90 9.57
N VAL A 349 8.00 7.55 10.29
CA VAL A 349 9.33 7.01 10.64
C VAL A 349 9.29 5.95 11.75
N ILE A 350 8.53 6.18 12.84
CA ILE A 350 8.67 5.38 14.06
C ILE A 350 8.30 3.91 13.88
N SER A 351 7.27 3.64 13.11
CA SER A 351 6.89 2.24 12.82
C SER A 351 7.96 1.51 12.02
N GLY A 352 8.58 2.19 11.04
CA GLY A 352 9.71 1.68 10.27
C GLY A 352 10.93 1.43 11.15
N ALA A 353 11.29 2.40 11.99
CA ALA A 353 12.41 2.31 12.93
C ALA A 353 12.28 1.10 13.86
N ALA A 354 11.13 0.94 14.50
CA ALA A 354 10.87 -0.20 15.38
C ALA A 354 10.87 -1.55 14.62
N HIS A 355 10.39 -1.55 13.36
CA HIS A 355 10.46 -2.74 12.51
C HIS A 355 11.91 -3.14 12.24
N LEU A 356 12.77 -2.21 11.86
CA LEU A 356 14.19 -2.50 11.56
C LEU A 356 14.94 -2.97 12.81
N LEU A 357 14.74 -2.31 13.97
CA LEU A 357 15.27 -2.78 15.25
C LEU A 357 14.84 -4.21 15.56
N GLY A 358 13.57 -4.52 15.42
CA GLY A 358 13.06 -5.88 15.63
C GLY A 358 13.58 -6.92 14.63
N ARG A 359 14.00 -6.50 13.41
CA ARG A 359 14.62 -7.40 12.42
C ARG A 359 16.04 -7.78 12.80
N VAL A 360 16.76 -6.91 13.49
CA VAL A 360 18.10 -7.16 14.00
C VAL A 360 18.11 -7.58 15.48
N GLU A 361 17.00 -8.10 15.98
CA GLU A 361 16.84 -8.65 17.33
C GLU A 361 16.98 -7.64 18.50
N LEU A 362 16.92 -6.36 18.24
CA LEU A 362 16.87 -5.27 19.24
C LEU A 362 15.44 -5.07 19.75
N TYR A 363 14.85 -6.12 20.34
CA TYR A 363 13.43 -6.19 20.68
C TYR A 363 13.04 -5.20 21.78
N ASP A 364 13.89 -5.00 22.80
CA ASP A 364 13.58 -4.11 23.92
C ASP A 364 13.57 -2.64 23.46
N GLU A 365 14.52 -2.23 22.64
CA GLU A 365 14.60 -0.89 22.06
C GLU A 365 13.41 -0.62 21.11
N ALA A 366 13.07 -1.61 20.29
CA ALA A 366 11.88 -1.51 19.42
C ALA A 366 10.58 -1.37 20.23
N ALA A 367 10.44 -2.14 21.32
CA ALA A 367 9.26 -2.08 22.18
C ALA A 367 9.17 -0.75 22.93
N GLU A 368 10.28 -0.24 23.47
CA GLU A 368 10.34 1.07 24.15
C GLU A 368 9.92 2.21 23.19
N LEU A 369 10.47 2.21 21.98
CA LEU A 369 10.13 3.20 20.95
C LEU A 369 8.63 3.18 20.62
N LEU A 370 8.06 2.01 20.37
CA LEU A 370 6.63 1.87 20.07
C LEU A 370 5.73 2.26 21.24
N LEU A 371 6.10 1.89 22.47
CA LEU A 371 5.34 2.24 23.68
C LEU A 371 5.36 3.75 23.95
N ARG A 372 6.50 4.40 23.73
CA ARG A 372 6.63 5.84 23.86
C ARG A 372 5.70 6.58 22.88
N GLU A 373 5.65 6.15 21.65
CA GLU A 373 4.79 6.76 20.63
C GLU A 373 3.31 6.40 20.80
N ALA A 374 2.99 5.19 21.21
CA ALA A 374 1.61 4.79 21.49
C ALA A 374 0.93 5.66 22.57
N LYS A 375 1.71 6.18 23.54
CA LYS A 375 1.19 7.07 24.59
C LYS A 375 0.85 8.47 24.09
N LYS A 376 1.48 8.91 23.00
CA LYS A 376 1.33 10.27 22.42
C LYS A 376 0.31 10.28 21.29
N SER A 377 0.19 9.15 20.57
CA SER A 377 -0.60 9.05 19.35
C SER A 377 -2.10 8.99 19.62
N VAL A 378 -2.86 9.71 18.83
CA VAL A 378 -4.33 9.58 18.76
C VAL A 378 -4.76 8.29 18.03
N TYR A 379 -3.83 7.59 17.40
CA TYR A 379 -4.02 6.30 16.73
C TYR A 379 -3.13 5.19 17.31
N PRO A 380 -3.20 4.90 18.63
CA PRO A 380 -2.27 4.00 19.31
C PRO A 380 -2.36 2.55 18.83
N TYR A 381 -3.48 2.16 18.24
CA TYR A 381 -3.71 0.80 17.74
C TYR A 381 -2.69 0.37 16.69
N TYR A 382 -2.15 1.28 15.91
CA TYR A 382 -1.12 0.96 14.93
C TYR A 382 0.18 0.50 15.63
N TYR A 383 0.60 1.24 16.66
CA TYR A 383 1.78 0.88 17.45
C TYR A 383 1.55 -0.38 18.30
N TYR A 384 0.36 -0.57 18.87
CA TYR A 384 0.03 -1.81 19.59
C TYR A 384 0.02 -3.02 18.67
N SER A 385 -0.39 -2.88 17.42
CA SER A 385 -0.29 -3.97 16.44
C SER A 385 1.17 -4.33 16.15
N SER A 386 2.04 -3.33 15.98
CA SER A 386 3.47 -3.53 15.79
C SER A 386 4.11 -4.21 17.01
N LEU A 387 3.75 -3.78 18.23
CA LEU A 387 4.16 -4.45 19.47
C LEU A 387 3.70 -5.91 19.54
N SER A 388 2.45 -6.19 19.14
CA SER A 388 1.95 -7.56 19.10
C SER A 388 2.79 -8.46 18.17
N GLN A 389 3.14 -7.98 16.98
CA GLN A 389 3.99 -8.74 16.05
C GLN A 389 5.44 -8.87 16.58
N LEU A 390 5.96 -7.84 17.20
CA LEU A 390 7.31 -7.83 17.79
C LEU A 390 7.41 -8.88 18.89
N GLU A 391 6.48 -8.90 19.84
CA GLU A 391 6.48 -9.85 20.96
C GLU A 391 6.23 -11.29 20.48
N LYS A 392 5.41 -11.46 19.44
CA LYS A 392 5.27 -12.78 18.79
C LYS A 392 6.59 -13.28 18.21
N LYS A 393 7.32 -12.39 17.50
CA LYS A 393 8.64 -12.71 16.93
C LYS A 393 9.66 -13.03 18.02
N ARG A 394 9.62 -12.32 19.16
CA ARG A 394 10.45 -12.55 20.34
C ARG A 394 10.12 -13.86 21.06
N GLY A 395 8.93 -14.44 20.83
CA GLY A 395 8.42 -15.64 21.50
C GLY A 395 7.55 -15.36 22.73
N ASP A 396 7.32 -14.08 23.11
CA ASP A 396 6.42 -13.71 24.21
C ASP A 396 4.97 -13.68 23.75
N THR A 397 4.38 -14.87 23.71
CA THR A 397 3.00 -15.10 23.31
C THR A 397 1.99 -14.30 24.13
N ASN A 398 2.19 -14.19 25.46
CA ASN A 398 1.27 -13.52 26.36
C ASN A 398 1.24 -12.01 26.08
N LYS A 399 2.39 -11.38 25.97
CA LYS A 399 2.45 -9.95 25.60
C LYS A 399 1.92 -9.70 24.19
N SER A 400 2.19 -10.61 23.24
CA SER A 400 1.64 -10.52 21.89
C SER A 400 0.11 -10.44 21.91
N LEU A 401 -0.57 -11.31 22.66
CA LEU A 401 -2.03 -11.29 22.82
C LEU A 401 -2.53 -10.03 23.53
N VAL A 402 -1.83 -9.57 24.58
CA VAL A 402 -2.20 -8.33 25.29
C VAL A 402 -2.17 -7.14 24.32
N TYR A 403 -1.12 -7.01 23.51
CA TYR A 403 -1.03 -5.90 22.56
C TYR A 403 -1.99 -6.03 21.37
N SER A 404 -2.27 -7.24 20.90
CA SER A 404 -3.31 -7.49 19.90
C SER A 404 -4.68 -7.00 20.36
N LYS A 405 -5.05 -7.37 21.58
CA LYS A 405 -6.29 -6.90 22.24
C LYS A 405 -6.32 -5.38 22.40
N LYS A 406 -5.21 -4.76 22.83
CA LYS A 406 -5.13 -3.29 22.91
C LYS A 406 -5.32 -2.63 21.55
N ALA A 407 -4.75 -3.17 20.48
CA ALA A 407 -4.93 -2.68 19.13
C ALA A 407 -6.40 -2.75 18.70
N SER A 408 -7.06 -3.91 18.86
CA SER A 408 -8.46 -4.06 18.49
C SER A 408 -9.40 -3.20 19.33
N GLN A 409 -9.13 -3.00 20.62
CA GLN A 409 -9.95 -2.18 21.51
C GLN A 409 -9.83 -0.69 21.21
N SER A 410 -8.61 -0.17 20.99
CA SER A 410 -8.36 1.24 20.75
C SER A 410 -8.60 1.69 19.30
N ALA A 411 -8.83 0.74 18.37
CA ALA A 411 -9.07 1.06 16.97
C ALA A 411 -10.36 1.88 16.79
N THR A 412 -10.23 2.98 16.06
CA THR A 412 -11.31 3.87 15.64
C THR A 412 -11.49 3.78 14.12
N GLY A 413 -12.59 4.31 13.59
CA GLY A 413 -12.92 4.22 12.17
C GLY A 413 -13.64 2.91 11.80
N LYS A 414 -14.58 3.01 10.88
CA LYS A 414 -15.51 1.92 10.53
C LYS A 414 -14.79 0.68 10.00
N SER A 415 -14.02 0.84 8.93
CA SER A 415 -13.27 -0.28 8.31
C SER A 415 -12.01 -0.64 9.08
N THR A 416 -11.37 0.33 9.72
CA THR A 416 -10.20 0.11 10.58
C THR A 416 -10.53 -0.76 11.77
N LYS A 417 -11.64 -0.52 12.45
CA LYS A 417 -12.09 -1.36 13.58
C LYS A 417 -12.26 -2.84 13.18
N ILE A 418 -12.90 -3.09 12.04
CA ILE A 418 -13.06 -4.43 11.49
C ILE A 418 -11.70 -5.08 11.23
N GLN A 419 -10.78 -4.37 10.61
CA GLN A 419 -9.44 -4.88 10.32
C GLN A 419 -8.72 -5.35 11.59
N TRP A 420 -8.74 -4.55 12.65
CA TRP A 420 -8.03 -4.88 13.88
C TRP A 420 -8.74 -5.98 14.68
N LEU A 421 -10.06 -6.05 14.66
CA LEU A 421 -10.79 -7.20 15.23
C LEU A 421 -10.45 -8.51 14.51
N VAL A 422 -10.38 -8.49 13.18
CA VAL A 422 -9.98 -9.67 12.38
C VAL A 422 -8.51 -10.05 12.66
N GLN A 423 -7.63 -9.06 12.84
CA GLN A 423 -6.24 -9.30 13.21
C GLN A 423 -6.11 -9.93 14.60
N ASP A 424 -6.93 -9.51 15.56
CA ASP A 424 -6.95 -10.06 16.91
C ASP A 424 -7.43 -11.54 16.91
N ILE A 425 -8.47 -11.84 16.12
CA ILE A 425 -8.90 -13.23 15.88
C ILE A 425 -7.77 -14.07 15.29
N ASN A 426 -7.05 -13.54 14.28
CA ASN A 426 -5.91 -14.22 13.68
C ASN A 426 -4.79 -14.52 14.70
N MET A 427 -4.51 -13.56 15.58
CA MET A 427 -3.52 -13.74 16.64
C MET A 427 -3.95 -14.84 17.61
N LEU A 428 -5.22 -14.85 18.05
CA LEU A 428 -5.77 -15.90 18.91
C LEU A 428 -5.74 -17.28 18.25
N ILE A 429 -6.10 -17.38 16.96
CA ILE A 429 -6.08 -18.65 16.23
C ILE A 429 -4.65 -19.22 16.17
N SER A 430 -3.68 -18.37 15.89
CA SER A 430 -2.28 -18.76 15.67
C SER A 430 -1.43 -18.90 16.95
N THR A 431 -2.03 -18.74 18.13
CA THR A 431 -1.32 -18.66 19.41
C THR A 431 -2.03 -19.52 20.47
N PRO A 432 -1.32 -20.26 21.34
CA PRO A 432 -1.94 -20.91 22.48
C PRO A 432 -2.55 -19.85 23.43
N ALA A 433 -3.80 -20.01 23.82
CA ALA A 433 -4.47 -19.12 24.77
C ALA A 433 -5.55 -19.89 25.53
N ALA A 434 -5.74 -19.54 26.81
CA ALA A 434 -6.88 -19.99 27.58
C ALA A 434 -8.17 -19.34 27.05
N ASP A 435 -9.30 -20.03 27.18
CA ASP A 435 -10.63 -19.54 26.79
C ASP A 435 -10.72 -19.01 25.34
N LYS A 436 -9.84 -19.51 24.48
CA LYS A 436 -9.66 -19.07 23.10
C LYS A 436 -10.98 -19.08 22.30
N ALA A 437 -11.75 -20.14 22.40
CA ALA A 437 -13.03 -20.27 21.70
C ALA A 437 -14.03 -19.18 22.12
N GLN A 438 -14.13 -18.90 23.41
CA GLN A 438 -15.00 -17.85 23.93
C GLN A 438 -14.55 -16.46 23.49
N GLN A 439 -13.24 -16.18 23.52
CA GLN A 439 -12.68 -14.90 23.06
C GLN A 439 -12.95 -14.69 21.57
N ILE A 440 -12.71 -15.71 20.73
CA ILE A 440 -12.99 -15.66 19.28
C ILE A 440 -14.48 -15.42 19.03
N SER A 441 -15.36 -16.13 19.74
CA SER A 441 -16.82 -15.94 19.63
C SER A 441 -17.24 -14.49 19.92
N GLY A 442 -16.68 -13.88 20.96
CA GLY A 442 -16.95 -12.48 21.30
C GLY A 442 -16.43 -11.47 20.29
N LEU A 443 -15.24 -11.72 19.72
CA LEU A 443 -14.69 -10.88 18.65
C LEU A 443 -15.46 -11.00 17.34
N LEU A 444 -15.91 -12.20 16.97
CA LEU A 444 -16.77 -12.44 15.80
C LEU A 444 -18.08 -11.67 15.91
N GLU A 445 -18.70 -11.67 17.10
CA GLU A 445 -19.89 -10.87 17.35
C GLU A 445 -19.63 -9.36 17.11
N GLN A 446 -18.51 -8.83 17.59
CA GLN A 446 -18.13 -7.45 17.33
C GLN A 446 -17.91 -7.19 15.83
N VAL A 447 -17.21 -8.07 15.12
CA VAL A 447 -16.98 -7.95 13.65
C VAL A 447 -18.31 -7.86 12.92
N TYR A 448 -19.23 -8.81 13.16
CA TYR A 448 -20.49 -8.84 12.41
C TYR A 448 -21.43 -7.71 12.79
N ASN A 449 -21.44 -7.28 14.05
CA ASN A 449 -22.19 -6.09 14.44
C ASN A 449 -21.67 -4.84 13.71
N GLN A 450 -20.35 -4.66 13.60
CA GLN A 450 -19.76 -3.56 12.85
C GLN A 450 -20.08 -3.64 11.33
N ILE A 451 -19.99 -4.82 10.74
CA ILE A 451 -20.24 -5.02 9.30
C ILE A 451 -21.69 -4.71 8.94
N PHE A 452 -22.64 -5.25 9.71
CA PHE A 452 -24.06 -5.06 9.43
C PHE A 452 -24.60 -3.68 9.84
N ALA A 453 -23.83 -2.90 10.60
CA ALA A 453 -24.17 -1.52 10.92
C ALA A 453 -23.75 -0.53 9.79
N GLN A 454 -22.98 -0.98 8.81
CA GLN A 454 -22.46 -0.15 7.72
C GLN A 454 -23.17 -0.47 6.40
N LYS A 455 -23.52 0.56 5.62
CA LYS A 455 -24.10 0.38 4.28
C LYS A 455 -23.11 -0.25 3.30
N ASP A 456 -21.82 0.00 3.49
CA ASP A 456 -20.71 -0.49 2.66
C ASP A 456 -19.88 -1.61 3.33
N GLY A 457 -20.38 -2.24 4.38
CA GLY A 457 -19.65 -3.25 5.15
C GLY A 457 -19.17 -4.46 4.34
N PHE A 458 -19.89 -4.84 3.28
CA PHE A 458 -19.48 -5.89 2.35
C PHE A 458 -18.75 -5.36 1.12
N SER A 459 -18.08 -4.20 1.22
CA SER A 459 -17.33 -3.56 0.14
C SER A 459 -15.89 -3.27 0.53
N GLY A 460 -15.03 -3.07 -0.44
CA GLY A 460 -13.66 -2.56 -0.32
C GLY A 460 -12.81 -3.28 0.73
N ARG A 461 -12.22 -2.50 1.65
CA ARG A 461 -11.32 -3.00 2.70
C ARG A 461 -12.04 -3.87 3.73
N SER A 462 -13.27 -3.51 4.09
CA SER A 462 -14.09 -4.30 5.01
C SER A 462 -14.34 -5.71 4.45
N TYR A 463 -14.73 -5.81 3.18
CA TYR A 463 -14.92 -7.10 2.53
C TYR A 463 -13.61 -7.90 2.37
N ARG A 464 -12.48 -7.24 2.06
CA ARG A 464 -11.17 -7.92 2.06
C ARG A 464 -10.81 -8.48 3.44
N SER A 465 -11.17 -7.80 4.52
CA SER A 465 -10.98 -8.31 5.89
C SER A 465 -11.87 -9.51 6.16
N LEU A 466 -13.12 -9.49 5.71
CA LEU A 466 -14.03 -10.66 5.80
C LEU A 466 -13.51 -11.86 5.00
N LYS A 467 -12.98 -11.66 3.80
CA LYS A 467 -12.36 -12.75 3.02
C LYS A 467 -11.19 -13.41 3.73
N ARG A 468 -10.36 -12.61 4.42
CA ARG A 468 -9.29 -13.16 5.27
C ARG A 468 -9.87 -13.94 6.45
N LEU A 469 -10.92 -13.40 7.07
CA LEU A 469 -11.60 -14.04 8.19
C LEU A 469 -12.21 -15.37 7.76
N SER A 470 -12.96 -15.45 6.66
CA SER A 470 -13.57 -16.70 6.19
C SER A 470 -12.52 -17.77 5.90
N LYS A 471 -11.41 -17.39 5.25
CA LYS A 471 -10.28 -18.31 4.99
C LYS A 471 -9.65 -18.86 6.29
N MET A 472 -9.55 -18.04 7.35
CA MET A 472 -9.03 -18.50 8.63
C MET A 472 -10.00 -19.42 9.35
N LEU A 473 -11.29 -19.07 9.34
CA LEU A 473 -12.31 -19.83 10.05
C LEU A 473 -12.71 -21.13 9.34
N SER A 474 -12.56 -21.24 8.02
CA SER A 474 -12.86 -22.48 7.28
C SER A 474 -12.00 -23.67 7.70
N SER A 475 -10.84 -23.43 8.29
CA SER A 475 -9.93 -24.45 8.83
C SER A 475 -9.89 -24.50 10.37
N TYR A 476 -10.65 -23.61 11.05
CA TYR A 476 -10.67 -23.54 12.51
C TYR A 476 -11.91 -24.26 13.07
N PRO A 477 -11.75 -25.18 14.05
CA PRO A 477 -12.89 -25.88 14.65
C PRO A 477 -13.73 -24.92 15.51
N LEU A 478 -14.89 -24.55 15.00
CA LEU A 478 -15.84 -23.71 15.71
C LEU A 478 -16.70 -24.56 16.65
N ASP A 479 -16.91 -24.09 17.89
CA ASP A 479 -17.86 -24.69 18.79
C ASP A 479 -19.32 -24.51 18.33
N SER A 480 -20.23 -25.32 18.88
CA SER A 480 -21.66 -25.33 18.49
C SER A 480 -22.35 -23.98 18.74
N THR A 481 -21.97 -23.28 19.80
CA THR A 481 -22.55 -21.97 20.17
C THR A 481 -22.14 -20.91 19.18
N THR A 482 -20.85 -20.85 18.84
CA THR A 482 -20.30 -19.92 17.83
C THR A 482 -20.90 -20.21 16.45
N SER A 483 -20.98 -21.49 16.05
CA SER A 483 -21.61 -21.92 14.80
C SER A 483 -23.08 -21.50 14.71
N LYS A 484 -23.83 -21.63 15.80
CA LYS A 484 -25.25 -21.18 15.88
C LYS A 484 -25.35 -19.65 15.71
N LYS A 485 -24.49 -18.88 16.37
CA LYS A 485 -24.43 -17.41 16.19
C LYS A 485 -24.15 -17.02 14.73
N LEU A 486 -23.18 -17.67 14.09
CA LEU A 486 -22.84 -17.40 12.69
C LEU A 486 -23.99 -17.72 11.73
N LYS A 487 -24.72 -18.82 11.97
CA LYS A 487 -25.97 -19.11 11.26
C LYS A 487 -27.00 -17.99 11.42
N GLY A 488 -27.13 -17.43 12.64
CA GLY A 488 -28.01 -16.28 12.90
C GLY A 488 -27.62 -15.04 12.09
N TYR A 489 -26.31 -14.75 11.96
CA TYR A 489 -25.83 -13.65 11.12
C TYR A 489 -26.03 -13.92 9.62
N SER A 490 -25.85 -15.16 9.16
CA SER A 490 -26.05 -15.52 7.75
C SER A 490 -27.48 -15.26 7.26
N LEU A 491 -28.48 -15.41 8.13
CA LEU A 491 -29.87 -15.09 7.79
C LEU A 491 -30.10 -13.60 7.50
N ARG A 492 -29.24 -12.72 8.00
CA ARG A 492 -29.33 -11.28 7.75
C ARG A 492 -28.89 -10.90 6.33
N CYS A 493 -28.17 -11.78 5.62
CA CYS A 493 -27.72 -11.52 4.26
C CYS A 493 -28.88 -11.21 3.30
N SER A 494 -30.03 -11.87 3.48
CA SER A 494 -31.22 -11.68 2.63
C SER A 494 -31.79 -10.25 2.65
N ARG A 495 -31.41 -9.45 3.64
CA ARG A 495 -31.88 -8.05 3.80
C ARG A 495 -30.94 -7.02 3.15
N LEU A 496 -29.85 -7.46 2.57
CA LEU A 496 -28.85 -6.60 1.93
C LEU A 496 -29.17 -6.39 0.45
N GLU A 497 -28.63 -5.32 -0.14
CA GLU A 497 -28.64 -5.11 -1.58
C GLU A 497 -27.94 -6.27 -2.32
N LYS A 498 -28.37 -6.57 -3.55
CA LYS A 498 -27.99 -7.76 -4.31
C LYS A 498 -26.49 -8.07 -4.29
N ARG A 499 -25.63 -7.07 -4.49
CA ARG A 499 -24.17 -7.28 -4.49
C ARG A 499 -23.62 -7.64 -3.12
N ALA A 500 -24.06 -6.91 -2.09
CA ALA A 500 -23.69 -7.17 -0.70
C ALA A 500 -24.27 -8.50 -0.22
N GLN A 501 -25.49 -8.85 -0.64
CA GLN A 501 -26.14 -10.12 -0.34
C GLN A 501 -25.33 -11.31 -0.84
N VAL A 502 -24.90 -11.31 -2.11
CA VAL A 502 -24.06 -12.37 -2.68
C VAL A 502 -22.77 -12.53 -1.87
N ARG A 503 -22.05 -11.44 -1.62
CA ARG A 503 -20.79 -11.47 -0.85
C ARG A 503 -20.95 -11.95 0.58
N CYS A 504 -22.05 -11.55 1.22
CA CYS A 504 -22.43 -12.01 2.55
C CYS A 504 -22.68 -13.52 2.54
N SER A 505 -23.48 -14.01 1.60
CA SER A 505 -23.78 -15.43 1.46
C SER A 505 -22.55 -16.27 1.18
N ASP A 506 -21.66 -15.82 0.27
CA ASP A 506 -20.39 -16.48 -0.04
C ASP A 506 -19.50 -16.57 1.21
N HIS A 507 -19.38 -15.47 1.96
CA HIS A 507 -18.60 -15.42 3.20
C HIS A 507 -19.05 -16.45 4.22
N PHE A 508 -20.36 -16.52 4.53
CA PHE A 508 -20.87 -17.47 5.51
C PHE A 508 -20.88 -18.90 4.99
N SER A 509 -21.08 -19.11 3.69
CA SER A 509 -21.01 -20.46 3.10
C SER A 509 -19.60 -21.05 3.18
N GLU A 510 -18.56 -20.23 3.12
CA GLU A 510 -17.17 -20.66 3.29
C GLU A 510 -16.86 -21.10 4.73
N ILE A 511 -17.47 -20.44 5.72
CA ILE A 511 -17.22 -20.70 7.15
C ILE A 511 -18.08 -21.86 7.69
N LEU A 512 -19.31 -22.01 7.21
CA LEU A 512 -20.31 -22.93 7.75
C LEU A 512 -20.38 -24.28 6.99
N LYS A 513 -19.39 -24.54 6.14
CA LYS A 513 -19.20 -25.86 5.52
C LYS A 513 -18.84 -26.90 6.56
#